data_390b0c4d304307a63eaa4c8f59f7d5f1
#
_entry.id   390b0c4d304307a63eaa4c8f59f7d5f1
#
_cell.length_a   1.000
_cell.length_b   1.000
_cell.length_c   1.000
_cell.angle_alpha   90.00
_cell.angle_beta   90.00
_cell.angle_gamma   90.00
#
_symmetry.space_group_name_H-M   'P 1'
#
loop_
_entity.id
_entity.type
_entity.pdbx_description
1 polymer ?
#
loop_
_entity_poly.entity_id
_entity_poly.type
_entity_poly.pdbx_seq_one_letter_code
_entity_poly.pdbx_strand_id
1 'polypeptide(L)'
;MLDIEFVRNRFVKHFDGKTGSVYTSPGRINLIGEHTDYNGGFVFPGAVDKGVVAEMRANGTEDTVMAYAIDLKDRVDFKLSDPNGPRASWARYIYGIALEMSKLGVPVKGFNIAFAGDVPLGAGMSSSAAMESCFAYGLNDIFGDNKVSQWDMVLAGQATEHNYCGVNCGIMDQFASVFGKSGCLMRLDCRSREFEYFPFKPDGYRLVLLDSVVKHQLAGSPYNDRRNSCENIVKHIAAKHPENKYETLRDCSWEELDEIKAEVSEEDYRRAKIVLGEKDRVLAVCDALTEGDYEKVGELMYQTHEGLSKDYEVSCEELDFLNDIAKENGVTGSRIMGGGFGGCTINLVRNDLYRKFIEDAKKRFNEKYGHEPKVYDVVISDGSRKLC
;
A
#
# COMPACT_ATOMS: atom_id res chain seq x y z
N MET A 1 -4.72 -1.76 17.44
CA MET A 1 -6.08 -1.66 16.83
C MET A 1 -6.85 -0.58 17.57
N LEU A 2 -7.46 0.34 16.84
CA LEU A 2 -8.27 1.43 17.41
C LEU A 2 -9.44 0.89 18.25
N ASP A 3 -9.76 1.58 19.33
CA ASP A 3 -10.89 1.26 20.17
C ASP A 3 -12.21 1.60 19.44
N ILE A 4 -13.07 0.61 19.26
CA ILE A 4 -14.39 0.75 18.63
C ILE A 4 -15.25 1.78 19.38
N GLU A 5 -15.24 1.75 20.71
CA GLU A 5 -16.03 2.67 21.53
C GLU A 5 -15.53 4.12 21.38
N PHE A 6 -14.26 4.34 21.11
CA PHE A 6 -13.75 5.67 20.80
C PHE A 6 -14.38 6.24 19.51
N VAL A 7 -14.47 5.44 18.44
CA VAL A 7 -15.11 5.86 17.17
C VAL A 7 -16.62 6.03 17.35
N ARG A 8 -17.29 5.06 17.99
CA ARG A 8 -18.72 5.09 18.28
C ARG A 8 -19.16 6.32 19.05
N ASN A 9 -18.44 6.66 20.12
CA ASN A 9 -18.75 7.85 20.92
C ASN A 9 -18.64 9.15 20.11
N ARG A 10 -17.72 9.22 19.15
CA ARG A 10 -17.60 10.38 18.24
C ARG A 10 -18.72 10.39 17.22
N PHE A 11 -19.07 9.23 16.65
CA PHE A 11 -20.18 9.10 15.70
C PHE A 11 -21.51 9.55 16.34
N VAL A 12 -21.86 8.99 17.48
CA VAL A 12 -23.07 9.34 18.24
C VAL A 12 -23.12 10.84 18.57
N LYS A 13 -21.98 11.42 19.00
CA LYS A 13 -21.89 12.85 19.34
C LYS A 13 -22.14 13.77 18.13
N HIS A 14 -21.66 13.37 16.94
CA HIS A 14 -21.72 14.22 15.76
C HIS A 14 -22.97 13.97 14.88
N PHE A 15 -23.65 12.82 15.07
CA PHE A 15 -24.77 12.39 14.23
C PHE A 15 -25.99 11.91 15.05
N ASP A 16 -26.84 12.81 15.44
CA ASP A 16 -28.22 12.64 16.02
C ASP A 16 -28.38 11.61 17.15
N GLY A 17 -27.31 11.25 17.84
CA GLY A 17 -27.34 10.37 19.01
C GLY A 17 -27.60 8.88 18.73
N LYS A 18 -27.61 8.44 17.45
CA LYS A 18 -27.86 7.06 17.06
C LYS A 18 -26.55 6.39 16.61
N THR A 19 -26.44 5.09 16.84
CA THR A 19 -25.32 4.26 16.38
C THR A 19 -25.50 3.81 14.92
N GLY A 20 -24.40 3.41 14.31
CA GLY A 20 -24.33 2.72 13.02
C GLY A 20 -23.67 1.34 13.13
N SER A 21 -23.32 0.75 12.02
CA SER A 21 -22.44 -0.42 11.95
C SER A 21 -20.97 -0.01 11.89
N VAL A 22 -20.11 -0.82 12.48
CA VAL A 22 -18.67 -0.55 12.57
C VAL A 22 -17.90 -1.47 11.64
N TYR A 23 -17.01 -0.87 10.87
CA TYR A 23 -16.13 -1.56 9.89
C TYR A 23 -14.70 -1.25 10.19
N THR A 24 -13.81 -2.15 9.77
CA THR A 24 -12.36 -1.94 9.85
C THR A 24 -11.68 -2.40 8.58
N SER A 25 -10.58 -1.74 8.26
CA SER A 25 -9.69 -2.15 7.20
C SER A 25 -8.25 -1.87 7.58
N PRO A 26 -7.33 -2.83 7.40
CA PRO A 26 -5.93 -2.67 7.72
C PRO A 26 -5.17 -1.86 6.66
N GLY A 27 -4.06 -1.24 7.08
CA GLY A 27 -2.97 -0.93 6.19
C GLY A 27 -2.19 -2.18 5.80
N ARG A 28 -1.11 -2.01 5.05
CA ARG A 28 -0.29 -3.14 4.59
C ARG A 28 1.20 -2.86 4.71
N ILE A 29 1.96 -3.93 4.80
CA ILE A 29 3.36 -3.97 4.38
C ILE A 29 3.44 -4.66 3.01
N ASN A 30 4.58 -4.48 2.33
CA ASN A 30 4.95 -5.33 1.22
C ASN A 30 6.34 -5.89 1.52
N LEU A 31 6.53 -7.21 1.55
CA LEU A 31 7.82 -7.79 1.90
C LEU A 31 8.82 -7.65 0.76
N ILE A 32 8.37 -7.77 -0.49
CA ILE A 32 9.16 -7.63 -1.72
C ILE A 32 8.22 -7.42 -2.91
N GLY A 33 8.71 -6.89 -4.04
CA GLY A 33 7.89 -6.64 -5.23
C GLY A 33 7.39 -5.20 -5.31
N GLU A 34 8.26 -4.22 -5.08
CA GLU A 34 7.91 -2.82 -5.26
C GLU A 34 7.94 -2.40 -6.73
N HIS A 35 7.04 -1.51 -7.13
CA HIS A 35 6.92 -0.97 -8.48
C HIS A 35 6.65 -2.01 -9.58
N THR A 36 6.20 -3.20 -9.20
CA THR A 36 5.86 -4.28 -10.15
C THR A 36 4.38 -4.38 -10.45
N ASP A 37 3.51 -3.90 -9.59
CA ASP A 37 2.06 -4.02 -9.69
C ASP A 37 1.48 -3.34 -10.92
N TYR A 38 1.84 -2.09 -11.19
CA TYR A 38 1.43 -1.39 -12.41
C TYR A 38 2.15 -1.87 -13.69
N ASN A 39 3.12 -2.76 -13.54
CA ASN A 39 3.79 -3.49 -14.63
C ASN A 39 3.24 -4.91 -14.82
N GLY A 40 2.11 -5.26 -14.20
CA GLY A 40 1.52 -6.59 -14.28
C GLY A 40 2.36 -7.69 -13.62
N GLY A 41 3.30 -7.31 -12.75
CA GLY A 41 4.23 -8.21 -12.07
C GLY A 41 3.64 -8.88 -10.83
N PHE A 42 4.52 -9.47 -10.01
CA PHE A 42 4.16 -10.05 -8.72
C PHE A 42 4.47 -9.08 -7.59
N VAL A 43 3.61 -9.09 -6.56
CA VAL A 43 3.81 -8.40 -5.28
C VAL A 43 3.64 -9.39 -4.14
N PHE A 44 4.20 -9.07 -2.97
CA PHE A 44 4.16 -9.98 -1.82
C PHE A 44 3.77 -9.25 -0.52
N PRO A 45 2.57 -8.66 -0.47
CA PRO A 45 2.10 -7.91 0.68
C PRO A 45 1.53 -8.78 1.80
N GLY A 46 1.34 -8.13 2.96
CA GLY A 46 0.55 -8.63 4.08
C GLY A 46 -0.20 -7.49 4.76
N ALA A 47 -1.44 -7.74 5.16
CA ALA A 47 -2.20 -6.81 5.98
C ALA A 47 -1.59 -6.69 7.37
N VAL A 48 -1.64 -5.51 8.00
CA VAL A 48 -1.05 -5.27 9.31
C VAL A 48 -2.11 -4.93 10.37
N ASP A 49 -1.71 -4.96 11.64
CA ASP A 49 -2.58 -4.68 12.78
C ASP A 49 -2.97 -3.20 12.96
N LYS A 50 -2.42 -2.33 12.12
CA LYS A 50 -2.76 -0.90 12.03
C LYS A 50 -3.71 -0.66 10.89
N GLY A 51 -4.76 0.13 11.13
CA GLY A 51 -5.80 0.29 10.12
C GLY A 51 -6.70 1.49 10.36
N VAL A 52 -7.84 1.47 9.69
CA VAL A 52 -8.93 2.42 9.82
C VAL A 52 -10.13 1.71 10.45
N VAL A 53 -10.79 2.39 11.36
CA VAL A 53 -12.10 1.99 11.91
C VAL A 53 -13.09 3.09 11.58
N ALA A 54 -14.24 2.72 11.01
CA ALA A 54 -15.32 3.63 10.67
C ALA A 54 -16.66 3.13 11.21
N GLU A 55 -17.45 4.03 11.78
CA GLU A 55 -18.85 3.79 12.03
C GLU A 55 -19.69 4.50 10.97
N MET A 56 -20.61 3.77 10.34
CA MET A 56 -21.39 4.24 9.19
C MET A 56 -22.87 3.88 9.33
N ARG A 57 -23.76 4.75 8.80
CA ARG A 57 -25.21 4.52 8.79
C ARG A 57 -25.88 5.33 7.69
N ALA A 58 -26.89 4.77 7.02
CA ALA A 58 -27.79 5.55 6.16
C ALA A 58 -28.47 6.68 6.98
N ASN A 59 -28.55 7.87 6.43
CA ASN A 59 -29.10 9.04 7.13
C ASN A 59 -30.49 9.48 6.63
N GLY A 60 -31.03 8.76 5.66
CA GLY A 60 -32.37 9.02 5.11
C GLY A 60 -32.45 10.11 4.06
N THR A 61 -31.32 10.76 3.72
CA THR A 61 -31.24 11.71 2.59
C THR A 61 -30.94 10.96 1.29
N GLU A 62 -31.29 11.56 0.15
CA GLU A 62 -31.06 10.90 -1.15
C GLU A 62 -29.56 10.90 -1.56
N ASP A 63 -28.81 11.98 -1.25
CA ASP A 63 -27.43 12.14 -1.77
C ASP A 63 -26.45 12.86 -0.84
N THR A 64 -26.88 13.23 0.38
CA THR A 64 -26.03 14.00 1.29
C THR A 64 -25.19 13.10 2.18
N VAL A 65 -23.88 13.24 2.11
CA VAL A 65 -22.93 12.58 3.00
C VAL A 65 -22.48 13.56 4.08
N MET A 66 -22.57 13.12 5.34
CA MET A 66 -22.06 13.85 6.50
C MET A 66 -20.86 13.07 7.06
N ALA A 67 -19.65 13.59 6.91
CA ALA A 67 -18.42 12.90 7.23
C ALA A 67 -17.63 13.61 8.32
N TYR A 68 -17.09 12.86 9.29
CA TYR A 68 -16.25 13.36 10.36
C TYR A 68 -14.95 12.55 10.47
N ALA A 69 -13.83 13.20 10.15
CA ALA A 69 -12.48 12.66 10.36
C ALA A 69 -12.04 12.96 11.80
N ILE A 70 -12.06 11.94 12.65
CA ILE A 70 -11.85 12.10 14.11
C ILE A 70 -10.45 12.64 14.42
N ASP A 71 -9.43 12.09 13.76
CA ASP A 71 -8.02 12.45 14.01
C ASP A 71 -7.71 13.88 13.57
N LEU A 72 -8.38 14.35 12.51
CA LEU A 72 -8.27 15.72 12.01
C LEU A 72 -9.19 16.69 12.74
N LYS A 73 -10.16 16.18 13.52
CA LYS A 73 -11.24 16.97 14.13
C LYS A 73 -11.99 17.82 13.10
N ASP A 74 -12.12 17.28 11.89
CA ASP A 74 -12.69 17.98 10.74
C ASP A 74 -13.98 17.31 10.29
N ARG A 75 -15.02 18.14 10.01
CA ARG A 75 -16.31 17.70 9.49
C ARG A 75 -16.57 18.32 8.15
N VAL A 76 -16.99 17.49 7.19
CA VAL A 76 -17.36 17.92 5.86
C VAL A 76 -18.71 17.28 5.49
N ASP A 77 -19.66 18.11 5.09
CA ASP A 77 -20.93 17.68 4.54
C ASP A 77 -20.92 17.98 3.02
N PHE A 78 -21.26 17.01 2.18
CA PHE A 78 -21.22 17.16 0.73
C PHE A 78 -22.29 16.32 0.05
N LYS A 79 -22.57 16.62 -1.24
CA LYS A 79 -23.52 15.87 -2.05
C LYS A 79 -22.82 14.93 -3.01
N LEU A 80 -23.32 13.71 -3.16
CA LEU A 80 -22.83 12.75 -4.16
C LEU A 80 -23.13 13.21 -5.59
N SER A 81 -24.18 14.01 -5.78
CA SER A 81 -24.56 14.59 -7.07
C SER A 81 -23.70 15.79 -7.50
N ASP A 82 -22.85 16.35 -6.63
CA ASP A 82 -21.96 17.44 -7.00
C ASP A 82 -20.75 16.89 -7.78
N PRO A 83 -20.60 17.22 -9.09
CA PRO A 83 -19.53 16.68 -9.92
C PRO A 83 -18.12 17.14 -9.50
N ASN A 84 -18.01 18.22 -8.72
CA ASN A 84 -16.73 18.72 -8.22
C ASN A 84 -16.27 17.97 -6.97
N GLY A 85 -17.20 17.31 -6.28
CA GLY A 85 -16.95 16.62 -5.01
C GLY A 85 -16.47 17.55 -3.88
N PRO A 86 -16.10 16.97 -2.73
CA PRO A 86 -15.62 17.75 -1.58
C PRO A 86 -14.22 18.34 -1.84
N ARG A 87 -13.98 19.53 -1.28
CA ARG A 87 -12.66 20.21 -1.35
C ARG A 87 -11.61 19.58 -0.43
N ALA A 88 -12.03 19.04 0.71
CA ALA A 88 -11.14 18.37 1.65
C ALA A 88 -10.59 17.08 1.03
N SER A 89 -9.27 16.94 0.97
CA SER A 89 -8.60 15.80 0.31
C SER A 89 -9.02 14.44 0.90
N TRP A 90 -9.13 14.35 2.22
CA TRP A 90 -9.55 13.11 2.89
C TRP A 90 -11.00 12.72 2.55
N ALA A 91 -11.89 13.69 2.32
CA ALA A 91 -13.28 13.43 1.97
C ALA A 91 -13.45 12.96 0.50
N ARG A 92 -12.44 13.19 -0.37
CA ARG A 92 -12.43 12.68 -1.75
C ARG A 92 -12.39 11.17 -1.81
N TYR A 93 -11.76 10.49 -0.85
CA TYR A 93 -11.78 9.03 -0.73
C TYR A 93 -13.20 8.50 -0.45
N ILE A 94 -13.96 9.18 0.43
CA ILE A 94 -15.36 8.81 0.70
C ILE A 94 -16.23 9.06 -0.53
N TYR A 95 -16.07 10.21 -1.17
CA TYR A 95 -16.80 10.59 -2.38
C TYR A 95 -16.53 9.62 -3.53
N GLY A 96 -15.24 9.37 -3.82
CA GLY A 96 -14.82 8.50 -4.91
C GLY A 96 -15.33 7.08 -4.74
N ILE A 97 -15.12 6.48 -3.55
CA ILE A 97 -15.57 5.11 -3.31
C ILE A 97 -17.11 4.99 -3.37
N ALA A 98 -17.87 6.00 -2.91
CA ALA A 98 -19.32 6.00 -3.02
C ALA A 98 -19.78 6.02 -4.48
N LEU A 99 -19.12 6.80 -5.35
CA LEU A 99 -19.43 6.83 -6.78
C LEU A 99 -19.03 5.54 -7.50
N GLU A 100 -17.83 5.00 -7.20
CA GLU A 100 -17.39 3.74 -7.81
C GLU A 100 -18.29 2.56 -7.38
N MET A 101 -18.71 2.48 -6.12
CA MET A 101 -19.69 1.50 -5.65
C MET A 101 -21.05 1.68 -6.35
N SER A 102 -21.47 2.92 -6.60
CA SER A 102 -22.70 3.19 -7.37
C SER A 102 -22.63 2.68 -8.81
N LYS A 103 -21.45 2.79 -9.47
CA LYS A 103 -21.22 2.21 -10.81
C LYS A 103 -21.30 0.69 -10.82
N LEU A 104 -21.00 0.04 -9.70
CA LEU A 104 -21.15 -1.42 -9.51
C LEU A 104 -22.59 -1.83 -9.18
N GLY A 105 -23.54 -0.89 -9.20
CA GLY A 105 -24.96 -1.16 -8.98
C GLY A 105 -25.40 -1.10 -7.52
N VAL A 106 -24.56 -0.64 -6.61
CA VAL A 106 -24.97 -0.36 -5.22
C VAL A 106 -25.81 0.92 -5.22
N PRO A 107 -27.07 0.91 -4.75
CA PRO A 107 -27.91 2.11 -4.73
C PRO A 107 -27.54 3.04 -3.57
N VAL A 108 -26.30 3.59 -3.63
CA VAL A 108 -25.76 4.45 -2.58
C VAL A 108 -26.62 5.70 -2.45
N LYS A 109 -27.10 5.96 -1.23
CA LYS A 109 -27.82 7.17 -0.84
C LYS A 109 -27.02 7.93 0.22
N GLY A 110 -27.62 8.97 0.81
CA GLY A 110 -26.98 9.73 1.86
C GLY A 110 -26.69 8.90 3.11
N PHE A 111 -25.53 9.13 3.71
CA PHE A 111 -25.05 8.42 4.90
C PHE A 111 -24.22 9.32 5.81
N ASN A 112 -24.13 8.90 7.05
CA ASN A 112 -23.23 9.46 8.04
C ASN A 112 -22.03 8.55 8.21
N ILE A 113 -20.84 9.12 8.38
CA ILE A 113 -19.59 8.39 8.63
C ILE A 113 -18.69 9.15 9.61
N ALA A 114 -18.23 8.47 10.66
CA ALA A 114 -17.09 8.92 11.46
C ALA A 114 -16.00 7.85 11.43
N PHE A 115 -14.75 8.26 11.27
CA PHE A 115 -13.63 7.33 11.19
C PHE A 115 -12.38 7.87 11.85
N ALA A 116 -11.53 6.96 12.30
CA ALA A 116 -10.19 7.21 12.78
C ALA A 116 -9.21 6.17 12.23
N GLY A 117 -7.93 6.47 12.18
CA GLY A 117 -6.87 5.58 11.73
C GLY A 117 -5.65 5.60 12.64
N ASP A 118 -5.05 4.43 12.87
CA ASP A 118 -3.74 4.29 13.53
C ASP A 118 -2.62 3.89 12.54
N VAL A 119 -2.92 3.92 11.23
CA VAL A 119 -1.91 3.82 10.18
C VAL A 119 -1.08 5.08 10.18
N PRO A 120 0.23 5.01 10.46
CA PRO A 120 1.07 6.20 10.48
C PRO A 120 1.10 6.89 9.12
N LEU A 121 0.79 8.20 9.11
CA LEU A 121 0.76 8.99 7.89
C LEU A 121 2.16 9.16 7.30
N GLY A 122 2.33 8.83 6.03
CA GLY A 122 3.60 8.94 5.33
C GLY A 122 4.58 7.78 5.57
N ALA A 123 4.21 6.79 6.37
CA ALA A 123 5.05 5.61 6.67
C ALA A 123 5.01 4.53 5.57
N GLY A 124 4.36 4.78 4.44
CA GLY A 124 4.28 3.81 3.34
C GLY A 124 3.36 2.60 3.62
N MET A 125 2.50 2.66 4.65
CA MET A 125 1.57 1.56 5.01
C MET A 125 0.16 1.70 4.40
N SER A 126 -0.03 2.56 3.40
CA SER A 126 -1.26 2.72 2.60
C SER A 126 -2.53 3.01 3.40
N SER A 127 -2.53 4.16 4.09
CA SER A 127 -3.74 4.64 4.79
C SER A 127 -4.90 4.92 3.83
N SER A 128 -4.65 5.33 2.59
CA SER A 128 -5.68 5.55 1.56
C SER A 128 -6.43 4.26 1.24
N ALA A 129 -5.73 3.20 0.89
CA ALA A 129 -6.34 1.90 0.59
C ALA A 129 -7.11 1.33 1.79
N ALA A 130 -6.61 1.54 3.02
CA ALA A 130 -7.33 1.17 4.24
C ALA A 130 -8.65 1.95 4.36
N MET A 131 -8.67 3.26 4.09
CA MET A 131 -9.88 4.07 4.09
C MET A 131 -10.87 3.59 3.03
N GLU A 132 -10.43 3.48 1.77
CA GLU A 132 -11.25 3.07 0.65
C GLU A 132 -11.91 1.71 0.88
N SER A 133 -11.12 0.72 1.31
CA SER A 133 -11.61 -0.62 1.58
C SER A 133 -12.59 -0.65 2.77
N CYS A 134 -12.31 0.10 3.84
CA CYS A 134 -13.21 0.22 4.99
C CYS A 134 -14.57 0.79 4.57
N PHE A 135 -14.56 1.84 3.76
CA PHE A 135 -15.79 2.52 3.32
C PHE A 135 -16.55 1.69 2.29
N ALA A 136 -15.84 0.98 1.37
CA ALA A 136 -16.46 0.06 0.42
C ALA A 136 -17.24 -1.06 1.13
N TYR A 137 -16.64 -1.67 2.16
CA TYR A 137 -17.31 -2.67 2.98
C TYR A 137 -18.58 -2.11 3.64
N GLY A 138 -18.48 -0.91 4.22
CA GLY A 138 -19.62 -0.25 4.82
C GLY A 138 -20.76 0.04 3.83
N LEU A 139 -20.44 0.57 2.66
CA LEU A 139 -21.42 0.87 1.62
C LEU A 139 -22.07 -0.39 1.04
N ASN A 140 -21.29 -1.46 0.85
CA ASN A 140 -21.78 -2.75 0.39
C ASN A 140 -22.75 -3.39 1.39
N ASP A 141 -22.46 -3.30 2.69
CA ASP A 141 -23.34 -3.80 3.76
C ASP A 141 -24.63 -2.95 3.89
N ILE A 142 -24.49 -1.61 3.91
CA ILE A 142 -25.63 -0.71 4.17
C ILE A 142 -26.59 -0.61 2.99
N PHE A 143 -26.09 -0.61 1.75
CA PHE A 143 -26.86 -0.34 0.55
C PHE A 143 -26.83 -1.46 -0.49
N GLY A 144 -25.84 -2.36 -0.45
CA GLY A 144 -25.55 -3.35 -1.50
C GLY A 144 -25.96 -4.78 -1.14
N ASP A 145 -26.56 -5.02 0.02
CA ASP A 145 -26.90 -6.38 0.51
C ASP A 145 -25.68 -7.35 0.46
N ASN A 146 -24.48 -6.83 0.60
CA ASN A 146 -23.20 -7.55 0.50
C ASN A 146 -23.00 -8.30 -0.85
N LYS A 147 -23.54 -7.78 -1.96
CA LYS A 147 -23.49 -8.43 -3.27
C LYS A 147 -22.23 -8.09 -4.09
N VAL A 148 -21.53 -7.00 -3.76
CA VAL A 148 -20.31 -6.62 -4.46
C VAL A 148 -19.17 -7.54 -3.99
N SER A 149 -18.44 -8.10 -4.95
CA SER A 149 -17.33 -9.01 -4.64
C SER A 149 -16.14 -8.26 -4.03
N GLN A 150 -15.27 -9.00 -3.32
CA GLN A 150 -14.03 -8.43 -2.77
C GLN A 150 -13.14 -7.85 -3.88
N TRP A 151 -13.05 -8.53 -5.04
CA TRP A 151 -12.29 -8.01 -6.18
C TRP A 151 -12.88 -6.73 -6.75
N ASP A 152 -14.19 -6.63 -6.85
CA ASP A 152 -14.81 -5.38 -7.32
C ASP A 152 -14.59 -4.23 -6.34
N MET A 153 -14.56 -4.49 -5.03
CA MET A 153 -14.18 -3.49 -4.02
C MET A 153 -12.72 -3.04 -4.15
N VAL A 154 -11.78 -3.96 -4.43
CA VAL A 154 -10.38 -3.63 -4.72
C VAL A 154 -10.28 -2.69 -5.93
N LEU A 155 -10.99 -3.02 -7.02
CA LEU A 155 -10.99 -2.21 -8.23
C LEU A 155 -11.68 -0.85 -8.04
N ALA A 156 -12.73 -0.78 -7.22
CA ALA A 156 -13.38 0.47 -6.86
C ALA A 156 -12.42 1.39 -6.07
N GLY A 157 -11.62 0.83 -5.15
CA GLY A 157 -10.59 1.57 -4.45
C GLY A 157 -9.52 2.12 -5.40
N GLN A 158 -8.95 1.29 -6.29
CA GLN A 158 -7.99 1.74 -7.29
C GLN A 158 -8.59 2.83 -8.20
N ALA A 159 -9.82 2.66 -8.67
CA ALA A 159 -10.51 3.65 -9.49
C ALA A 159 -10.74 4.96 -8.72
N THR A 160 -10.94 4.90 -7.41
CA THR A 160 -11.02 6.09 -6.55
C THR A 160 -9.72 6.88 -6.55
N GLU A 161 -8.58 6.23 -6.37
CA GLU A 161 -7.26 6.88 -6.45
C GLU A 161 -7.04 7.55 -7.82
N HIS A 162 -7.33 6.82 -8.91
CA HIS A 162 -7.12 7.31 -10.27
C HIS A 162 -8.03 8.49 -10.64
N ASN A 163 -9.34 8.34 -10.39
CA ASN A 163 -10.35 9.26 -10.91
C ASN A 163 -10.58 10.49 -10.01
N TYR A 164 -10.32 10.36 -8.69
CA TYR A 164 -10.70 11.39 -7.73
C TYR A 164 -9.55 11.92 -6.89
N CYS A 165 -8.45 11.16 -6.76
CA CYS A 165 -7.29 11.54 -5.95
C CYS A 165 -6.05 11.89 -6.77
N GLY A 166 -6.01 11.53 -8.07
CA GLY A 166 -4.92 11.86 -9.00
C GLY A 166 -3.65 11.03 -8.80
N VAL A 167 -3.78 9.82 -8.25
CA VAL A 167 -2.67 8.88 -8.02
C VAL A 167 -2.84 7.67 -8.93
N ASN A 168 -1.90 7.44 -9.86
CA ASN A 168 -1.93 6.30 -10.79
C ASN A 168 -1.29 5.05 -10.15
N CYS A 169 -1.84 4.60 -9.02
CA CYS A 169 -1.35 3.42 -8.30
C CYS A 169 -1.67 2.09 -9.02
N GLY A 170 -0.96 1.01 -8.63
CA GLY A 170 -1.35 -0.36 -8.92
C GLY A 170 -2.49 -0.84 -8.01
N ILE A 171 -2.69 -2.17 -7.94
CA ILE A 171 -3.79 -2.78 -7.16
C ILE A 171 -3.34 -3.37 -5.82
N MET A 172 -2.04 -3.40 -5.55
CA MET A 172 -1.44 -4.09 -4.40
C MET A 172 -2.03 -3.66 -3.07
N ASP A 173 -2.20 -2.36 -2.88
CA ASP A 173 -2.56 -1.76 -1.60
C ASP A 173 -3.99 -2.12 -1.20
N GLN A 174 -4.95 -1.91 -2.12
CA GLN A 174 -6.34 -2.26 -1.92
C GLN A 174 -6.53 -3.78 -1.81
N PHE A 175 -5.79 -4.56 -2.64
CA PHE A 175 -5.80 -6.01 -2.54
C PHE A 175 -5.36 -6.47 -1.14
N ALA A 176 -4.26 -5.98 -0.64
CA ALA A 176 -3.75 -6.38 0.67
C ALA A 176 -4.69 -6.00 1.81
N SER A 177 -5.31 -4.81 1.75
CA SER A 177 -6.30 -4.35 2.73
C SER A 177 -7.57 -5.20 2.72
N VAL A 178 -8.01 -5.68 1.55
CA VAL A 178 -9.26 -6.47 1.42
C VAL A 178 -9.04 -7.95 1.73
N PHE A 179 -8.00 -8.57 1.15
CA PHE A 179 -7.76 -10.01 1.19
C PHE A 179 -6.83 -10.46 2.32
N GLY A 180 -6.33 -9.55 3.16
CA GLY A 180 -5.43 -9.88 4.26
C GLY A 180 -5.90 -11.05 5.10
N LYS A 181 -4.95 -11.89 5.54
CA LYS A 181 -5.19 -13.04 6.41
C LYS A 181 -4.14 -13.09 7.49
N SER A 182 -4.58 -13.20 8.73
CA SER A 182 -3.69 -13.26 9.90
C SER A 182 -2.63 -14.35 9.74
N GLY A 183 -1.37 -13.99 9.98
CA GLY A 183 -0.23 -14.87 9.87
C GLY A 183 0.13 -15.34 8.45
N CYS A 184 -0.39 -14.68 7.41
CA CYS A 184 -0.06 -15.00 6.02
C CYS A 184 0.34 -13.75 5.23
N LEU A 185 1.40 -13.87 4.43
CA LEU A 185 1.67 -12.98 3.31
C LEU A 185 0.95 -13.52 2.05
N MET A 186 0.84 -12.69 1.02
CA MET A 186 0.08 -13.02 -0.19
C MET A 186 0.92 -12.74 -1.43
N ARG A 187 1.21 -13.76 -2.24
CA ARG A 187 1.73 -13.52 -3.58
C ARG A 187 0.57 -13.22 -4.51
N LEU A 188 0.49 -12.03 -5.04
CA LEU A 188 -0.48 -11.64 -6.06
C LEU A 188 0.22 -11.55 -7.42
N ASP A 189 -0.33 -12.20 -8.42
CA ASP A 189 -0.08 -11.89 -9.83
C ASP A 189 -0.99 -10.73 -10.24
N CYS A 190 -0.43 -9.53 -10.42
CA CYS A 190 -1.21 -8.32 -10.71
C CYS A 190 -1.88 -8.34 -12.10
N ARG A 191 -1.48 -9.25 -13.00
CA ARG A 191 -2.09 -9.44 -14.32
C ARG A 191 -3.31 -10.33 -14.27
N SER A 192 -3.13 -11.59 -13.80
CA SER A 192 -4.21 -12.58 -13.74
C SER A 192 -5.17 -12.35 -12.57
N ARG A 193 -4.72 -11.63 -11.56
CA ARG A 193 -5.38 -11.45 -10.26
C ARG A 193 -5.48 -12.75 -9.45
N GLU A 194 -4.75 -13.77 -9.84
CA GLU A 194 -4.59 -14.98 -9.03
C GLU A 194 -3.64 -14.70 -7.87
N PHE A 195 -3.94 -15.26 -6.71
CA PHE A 195 -3.10 -15.07 -5.54
C PHE A 195 -3.03 -16.32 -4.68
N GLU A 196 -1.99 -16.40 -3.88
CA GLU A 196 -1.72 -17.51 -2.97
C GLU A 196 -1.28 -16.99 -1.61
N TYR A 197 -1.76 -17.65 -0.55
CA TYR A 197 -1.35 -17.36 0.82
C TYR A 197 -0.11 -18.14 1.21
N PHE A 198 0.88 -17.44 1.73
CA PHE A 198 2.10 -18.02 2.29
C PHE A 198 2.10 -17.83 3.82
N PRO A 199 2.08 -18.90 4.60
CA PRO A 199 2.23 -18.78 6.05
C PRO A 199 3.50 -18.05 6.42
N PHE A 200 3.36 -16.99 7.21
CA PHE A 200 4.48 -16.20 7.71
C PHE A 200 4.59 -16.38 9.22
N LYS A 201 5.47 -17.28 9.63
CA LYS A 201 5.77 -17.61 11.04
C LYS A 201 7.27 -17.53 11.24
N PRO A 202 7.82 -16.33 11.33
CA PRO A 202 9.28 -16.14 11.39
C PRO A 202 9.79 -16.49 12.79
N ASP A 203 9.91 -17.79 13.11
CA ASP A 203 10.48 -18.24 14.37
C ASP A 203 11.90 -17.72 14.54
N GLY A 204 12.11 -16.97 15.62
CA GLY A 204 13.39 -16.30 15.87
C GLY A 204 13.59 -14.94 15.18
N TYR A 205 12.67 -14.51 14.32
CA TYR A 205 12.70 -13.23 13.61
C TYR A 205 11.45 -12.39 13.86
N ARG A 206 11.51 -11.14 13.49
CA ARG A 206 10.37 -10.22 13.42
C ARG A 206 10.51 -9.23 12.27
N LEU A 207 9.41 -8.69 11.82
CA LEU A 207 9.39 -7.54 10.93
C LEU A 207 9.24 -6.26 11.74
N VAL A 208 10.06 -5.26 11.42
CA VAL A 208 9.99 -3.94 12.01
C VAL A 208 10.17 -2.88 10.94
N LEU A 209 9.38 -1.81 11.02
CA LEU A 209 9.52 -0.64 10.18
C LEU A 209 10.27 0.45 10.91
N LEU A 210 11.24 1.06 10.24
CA LEU A 210 11.89 2.29 10.68
C LEU A 210 11.44 3.43 9.75
N ASP A 211 10.64 4.34 10.28
CA ASP A 211 10.11 5.50 9.56
C ASP A 211 11.11 6.66 9.66
N SER A 212 11.62 7.06 8.52
CA SER A 212 12.55 8.19 8.38
C SER A 212 11.93 9.55 8.74
N VAL A 213 10.59 9.62 8.89
CA VAL A 213 9.80 10.85 9.08
C VAL A 213 9.91 11.84 7.90
N VAL A 214 10.59 11.44 6.82
CA VAL A 214 10.61 12.21 5.57
C VAL A 214 9.25 12.08 4.91
N LYS A 215 8.56 13.22 4.80
CA LYS A 215 7.22 13.29 4.18
C LYS A 215 7.36 13.55 2.70
N HIS A 216 6.69 12.76 1.90
CA HIS A 216 6.49 13.02 0.48
C HIS A 216 5.01 12.87 0.11
N GLN A 217 4.62 13.50 -1.00
CA GLN A 217 3.32 13.31 -1.62
C GLN A 217 3.54 12.52 -2.91
N LEU A 218 2.86 11.38 -3.08
CA LEU A 218 2.95 10.59 -4.32
C LEU A 218 2.28 11.32 -5.49
N ALA A 219 1.17 12.02 -5.23
CA ALA A 219 0.51 12.83 -6.24
C ALA A 219 1.43 13.97 -6.71
N GLY A 220 1.71 14.03 -8.02
CA GLY A 220 2.60 15.03 -8.62
C GLY A 220 4.09 14.83 -8.32
N SER A 221 4.48 13.69 -7.76
CA SER A 221 5.87 13.33 -7.48
C SER A 221 6.52 12.60 -8.67
N PRO A 222 7.86 12.36 -8.61
CA PRO A 222 8.58 11.52 -9.56
C PRO A 222 8.09 10.05 -9.64
N TYR A 223 7.10 9.64 -8.84
CA TYR A 223 6.49 8.30 -8.92
C TYR A 223 5.91 8.01 -10.31
N ASN A 224 5.18 8.97 -10.89
CA ASN A 224 4.63 8.81 -12.23
C ASN A 224 5.72 8.72 -13.31
N ASP A 225 6.88 9.35 -13.10
CA ASP A 225 8.01 9.28 -14.04
C ASP A 225 8.57 7.85 -14.13
N ARG A 226 8.56 7.11 -13.00
CA ARG A 226 8.98 5.69 -12.96
C ARG A 226 8.07 4.82 -13.82
N ARG A 227 6.77 5.03 -13.72
CA ARG A 227 5.79 4.35 -14.57
C ARG A 227 5.99 4.71 -16.05
N ASN A 228 6.17 5.99 -16.35
CA ASN A 228 6.41 6.46 -17.71
C ASN A 228 7.67 5.83 -18.33
N SER A 229 8.76 5.69 -17.56
CA SER A 229 9.97 4.98 -18.02
C SER A 229 9.68 3.54 -18.42
N CYS A 230 8.91 2.81 -17.60
CA CYS A 230 8.51 1.42 -17.91
C CYS A 230 7.67 1.36 -19.19
N GLU A 231 6.66 2.23 -19.31
CA GLU A 231 5.80 2.29 -20.50
C GLU A 231 6.58 2.66 -21.77
N ASN A 232 7.60 3.51 -21.65
CA ASN A 232 8.47 3.90 -22.77
C ASN A 232 9.27 2.69 -23.27
N ILE A 233 9.85 1.89 -22.39
CA ILE A 233 10.57 0.65 -22.75
C ILE A 233 9.64 -0.33 -23.46
N VAL A 234 8.44 -0.56 -22.92
CA VAL A 234 7.44 -1.44 -23.56
C VAL A 234 7.12 -0.99 -24.98
N LYS A 235 6.94 0.32 -25.21
CA LYS A 235 6.70 0.88 -26.56
C LYS A 235 7.84 0.62 -27.53
N HIS A 236 9.09 0.76 -27.10
CA HIS A 236 10.26 0.49 -27.95
C HIS A 236 10.38 -0.97 -28.31
N ILE A 237 10.20 -1.88 -27.34
CA ILE A 237 10.21 -3.33 -27.58
C ILE A 237 9.07 -3.72 -28.53
N ALA A 238 7.85 -3.25 -28.29
CA ALA A 238 6.69 -3.52 -29.15
C ALA A 238 6.88 -3.02 -30.59
N ALA A 239 7.53 -1.87 -30.77
CA ALA A 239 7.84 -1.34 -32.10
C ALA A 239 8.86 -2.20 -32.85
N LYS A 240 9.78 -2.85 -32.15
CA LYS A 240 10.81 -3.74 -32.71
C LYS A 240 10.30 -5.14 -32.99
N HIS A 241 9.33 -5.61 -32.21
CA HIS A 241 8.71 -6.94 -32.32
C HIS A 241 7.19 -6.86 -32.53
N PRO A 242 6.72 -6.31 -33.66
CA PRO A 242 5.30 -6.03 -33.91
C PRO A 242 4.43 -7.30 -34.04
N GLU A 243 5.04 -8.46 -34.17
CA GLU A 243 4.37 -9.77 -34.19
C GLU A 243 3.92 -10.22 -32.78
N ASN A 244 4.49 -9.65 -31.71
CA ASN A 244 4.18 -10.00 -30.34
C ASN A 244 3.26 -8.94 -29.70
N LYS A 245 2.56 -9.35 -28.65
CA LYS A 245 1.71 -8.45 -27.88
C LYS A 245 2.38 -8.10 -26.56
N TYR A 246 2.70 -6.82 -26.37
CA TYR A 246 3.27 -6.30 -25.13
C TYR A 246 2.30 -5.30 -24.50
N GLU A 247 1.89 -5.55 -23.27
CA GLU A 247 1.03 -4.62 -22.49
C GLU A 247 1.82 -3.93 -21.38
N THR A 248 2.76 -4.66 -20.77
CA THR A 248 3.57 -4.17 -19.65
C THR A 248 4.98 -4.77 -19.70
N LEU A 249 5.90 -4.32 -18.84
CA LEU A 249 7.24 -4.93 -18.71
C LEU A 249 7.21 -6.42 -18.37
N ARG A 250 6.12 -6.94 -17.80
CA ARG A 250 5.92 -8.37 -17.56
C ARG A 250 6.05 -9.21 -18.83
N ASP A 251 5.70 -8.65 -19.98
CA ASP A 251 5.74 -9.32 -21.29
C ASP A 251 7.13 -9.34 -21.90
N CYS A 252 8.02 -8.49 -21.42
CA CYS A 252 9.35 -8.30 -21.97
C CYS A 252 10.35 -9.30 -21.37
N SER A 253 11.31 -9.71 -22.18
CA SER A 253 12.45 -10.52 -21.76
C SER A 253 13.70 -9.67 -21.53
N TRP A 254 14.72 -10.28 -20.92
CA TRP A 254 16.03 -9.64 -20.75
C TRP A 254 16.71 -9.40 -22.09
N GLU A 255 16.59 -10.34 -23.02
CA GLU A 255 17.16 -10.27 -24.37
C GLU A 255 16.55 -9.11 -25.16
N GLU A 256 15.22 -8.95 -25.13
CA GLU A 256 14.51 -7.84 -25.79
C GLU A 256 14.87 -6.48 -25.18
N LEU A 257 15.05 -6.41 -23.85
CA LEU A 257 15.51 -5.19 -23.21
C LEU A 257 16.94 -4.83 -23.64
N ASP A 258 17.84 -5.81 -23.70
CA ASP A 258 19.22 -5.58 -24.14
C ASP A 258 19.32 -5.16 -25.61
N GLU A 259 18.43 -5.68 -26.46
CA GLU A 259 18.36 -5.32 -27.88
C GLU A 259 18.06 -3.83 -28.12
N ILE A 260 17.25 -3.22 -27.26
CA ILE A 260 16.87 -1.80 -27.41
C ILE A 260 17.76 -0.84 -26.62
N LYS A 261 18.78 -1.35 -25.92
CA LYS A 261 19.62 -0.55 -25.02
C LYS A 261 20.20 0.72 -25.63
N ALA A 262 20.57 0.68 -26.92
CA ALA A 262 21.12 1.83 -27.63
C ALA A 262 20.04 2.80 -28.17
N GLU A 263 18.77 2.43 -28.09
CA GLU A 263 17.61 3.15 -28.65
C GLU A 263 16.83 3.96 -27.59
N VAL A 264 17.11 3.68 -26.31
CA VAL A 264 16.43 4.30 -25.16
C VAL A 264 17.41 5.04 -24.26
N SER A 265 16.88 5.85 -23.33
CA SER A 265 17.74 6.50 -22.34
C SER A 265 18.37 5.48 -21.40
N GLU A 266 19.59 5.75 -20.91
CA GLU A 266 20.23 4.95 -19.89
C GLU A 266 19.39 4.84 -18.62
N GLU A 267 18.67 5.90 -18.29
CA GLU A 267 17.74 5.97 -17.15
C GLU A 267 16.58 4.98 -17.32
N ASP A 268 15.88 5.00 -18.45
CA ASP A 268 14.76 4.08 -18.71
C ASP A 268 15.24 2.63 -18.73
N TYR A 269 16.38 2.36 -19.34
CA TYR A 269 16.98 1.03 -19.36
C TYR A 269 17.31 0.51 -17.95
N ARG A 270 17.97 1.33 -17.10
CA ARG A 270 18.26 0.95 -15.71
C ARG A 270 16.99 0.65 -14.92
N ARG A 271 15.97 1.52 -15.04
CA ARG A 271 14.68 1.35 -14.37
C ARG A 271 13.98 0.06 -14.79
N ALA A 272 13.93 -0.25 -16.07
CA ALA A 272 13.32 -1.48 -16.57
C ALA A 272 14.03 -2.74 -16.04
N LYS A 273 15.36 -2.72 -15.96
CA LYS A 273 16.15 -3.83 -15.37
C LYS A 273 15.71 -4.18 -13.95
N ILE A 274 15.46 -3.16 -13.12
CA ILE A 274 15.04 -3.38 -11.74
C ILE A 274 13.68 -4.08 -11.70
N VAL A 275 12.72 -3.62 -12.51
CA VAL A 275 11.37 -4.21 -12.55
C VAL A 275 11.39 -5.65 -13.05
N LEU A 276 12.16 -5.95 -14.10
CA LEU A 276 12.32 -7.33 -14.59
C LEU A 276 12.96 -8.24 -13.53
N GLY A 277 14.03 -7.78 -12.88
CA GLY A 277 14.69 -8.55 -11.83
C GLY A 277 13.83 -8.72 -10.56
N GLU A 278 12.97 -7.76 -10.26
CA GLU A 278 12.10 -7.81 -9.09
C GLU A 278 11.05 -8.93 -9.21
N LYS A 279 10.54 -9.18 -10.41
CA LYS A 279 9.68 -10.33 -10.70
C LYS A 279 10.32 -11.66 -10.23
N ASP A 280 11.57 -11.87 -10.59
CA ASP A 280 12.29 -13.10 -10.26
C ASP A 280 12.62 -13.15 -8.74
N ARG A 281 12.94 -12.02 -8.13
CA ARG A 281 13.18 -11.93 -6.68
C ARG A 281 11.94 -12.25 -5.85
N VAL A 282 10.75 -11.79 -6.25
CA VAL A 282 9.49 -12.15 -5.57
C VAL A 282 9.28 -13.64 -5.54
N LEU A 283 9.46 -14.33 -6.67
CA LEU A 283 9.31 -15.79 -6.75
C LEU A 283 10.34 -16.50 -5.86
N ALA A 284 11.61 -16.08 -5.94
CA ALA A 284 12.67 -16.63 -5.10
C ALA A 284 12.44 -16.43 -3.59
N VAL A 285 11.82 -15.31 -3.18
CA VAL A 285 11.43 -15.09 -1.77
C VAL A 285 10.29 -16.02 -1.36
N CYS A 286 9.32 -16.29 -2.24
CA CYS A 286 8.25 -17.25 -1.96
C CYS A 286 8.81 -18.66 -1.72
N ASP A 287 9.77 -19.10 -2.57
CA ASP A 287 10.44 -20.39 -2.42
C ASP A 287 11.24 -20.46 -1.11
N ALA A 288 12.08 -19.45 -0.84
CA ALA A 288 12.87 -19.35 0.38
C ALA A 288 12.00 -19.36 1.66
N LEU A 289 10.87 -18.65 1.66
CA LEU A 289 9.92 -18.69 2.80
C LEU A 289 9.30 -20.06 2.99
N THR A 290 8.98 -20.77 1.91
CA THR A 290 8.44 -22.13 1.98
C THR A 290 9.44 -23.11 2.57
N GLU A 291 10.74 -22.90 2.29
CA GLU A 291 11.85 -23.68 2.83
C GLU A 291 12.28 -23.23 4.24
N GLY A 292 11.76 -22.09 4.73
CA GLY A 292 12.16 -21.48 6.00
C GLY A 292 13.53 -20.80 5.98
N ASP A 293 14.06 -20.49 4.78
CA ASP A 293 15.35 -19.83 4.58
C ASP A 293 15.21 -18.31 4.69
N TYR A 294 15.14 -17.79 5.91
CA TYR A 294 15.02 -16.36 6.19
C TYR A 294 16.29 -15.57 5.83
N GLU A 295 17.47 -16.23 5.82
CA GLU A 295 18.71 -15.56 5.40
C GLU A 295 18.66 -15.25 3.91
N LYS A 296 18.15 -16.19 3.08
CA LYS A 296 17.95 -15.95 1.65
C LYS A 296 16.89 -14.86 1.39
N VAL A 297 15.81 -14.84 2.16
CA VAL A 297 14.83 -13.74 2.10
C VAL A 297 15.51 -12.39 2.35
N GLY A 298 16.34 -12.31 3.39
CA GLY A 298 17.04 -11.08 3.73
C GLY A 298 18.05 -10.63 2.67
N GLU A 299 18.81 -11.56 2.09
CA GLU A 299 19.71 -11.28 0.96
C GLU A 299 18.95 -10.63 -0.21
N LEU A 300 17.81 -11.21 -0.60
CA LEU A 300 16.97 -10.71 -1.69
C LEU A 300 16.36 -9.33 -1.36
N MET A 301 16.00 -9.08 -0.10
CA MET A 301 15.55 -7.76 0.36
C MET A 301 16.64 -6.70 0.17
N TYR A 302 17.90 -6.99 0.50
CA TYR A 302 19.01 -6.07 0.28
C TYR A 302 19.29 -5.82 -1.20
N GLN A 303 19.21 -6.85 -2.06
CA GLN A 303 19.33 -6.69 -3.51
C GLN A 303 18.23 -5.78 -4.08
N THR A 304 16.99 -5.93 -3.60
CA THR A 304 15.89 -5.03 -3.96
C THR A 304 16.17 -3.59 -3.52
N HIS A 305 16.66 -3.39 -2.29
CA HIS A 305 17.00 -2.04 -1.81
C HIS A 305 18.06 -1.38 -2.69
N GLU A 306 19.13 -2.09 -3.00
CA GLU A 306 20.20 -1.57 -3.85
C GLU A 306 19.67 -1.12 -5.22
N GLY A 307 18.86 -1.97 -5.87
CA GLY A 307 18.23 -1.63 -7.14
C GLY A 307 17.30 -0.42 -7.05
N LEU A 308 16.44 -0.37 -6.02
CA LEU A 308 15.51 0.74 -5.81
C LEU A 308 16.24 2.05 -5.49
N SER A 309 17.34 1.99 -4.75
CA SER A 309 18.14 3.16 -4.37
C SER A 309 18.99 3.67 -5.55
N LYS A 310 19.75 2.79 -6.21
CA LYS A 310 20.78 3.18 -7.18
C LYS A 310 20.31 3.30 -8.61
N ASP A 311 19.44 2.37 -9.04
CA ASP A 311 19.02 2.26 -10.44
C ASP A 311 17.61 2.80 -10.68
N TYR A 312 16.69 2.58 -9.74
CA TYR A 312 15.32 3.09 -9.82
C TYR A 312 15.17 4.49 -9.22
N GLU A 313 16.10 4.89 -8.37
CA GLU A 313 16.22 6.22 -7.76
C GLU A 313 14.93 6.65 -7.02
N VAL A 314 14.41 5.75 -6.19
CA VAL A 314 13.24 6.00 -5.34
C VAL A 314 13.60 6.05 -3.84
N SER A 315 14.90 6.03 -3.50
CA SER A 315 15.35 6.22 -2.14
C SER A 315 15.52 7.70 -1.78
N CYS A 316 15.86 7.93 -0.53
CA CYS A 316 16.42 9.18 -0.04
C CYS A 316 17.58 8.88 0.93
N GLU A 317 18.37 9.91 1.26
CA GLU A 317 19.57 9.75 2.09
C GLU A 317 19.23 9.11 3.45
N GLU A 318 18.10 9.46 4.04
CA GLU A 318 17.65 8.96 5.33
C GLU A 318 17.32 7.45 5.28
N LEU A 319 16.66 6.99 4.19
CA LEU A 319 16.33 5.57 4.00
C LEU A 319 17.58 4.74 3.73
N ASP A 320 18.49 5.24 2.90
CA ASP A 320 19.78 4.58 2.64
C ASP A 320 20.61 4.48 3.93
N PHE A 321 20.60 5.54 4.74
CA PHE A 321 21.30 5.53 6.03
C PHE A 321 20.72 4.52 7.01
N LEU A 322 19.39 4.38 7.09
CA LEU A 322 18.73 3.34 7.91
C LEU A 322 19.08 1.93 7.41
N ASN A 323 19.16 1.73 6.10
CA ASN A 323 19.58 0.46 5.51
C ASN A 323 21.04 0.13 5.81
N ASP A 324 21.95 1.12 5.76
CA ASP A 324 23.35 0.95 6.12
C ASP A 324 23.50 0.57 7.59
N ILE A 325 22.78 1.23 8.51
CA ILE A 325 22.77 0.86 9.93
C ILE A 325 22.26 -0.59 10.10
N ALA A 326 21.26 -1.01 9.35
CA ALA A 326 20.75 -2.38 9.41
C ALA A 326 21.84 -3.38 9.01
N LYS A 327 22.55 -3.14 7.89
CA LYS A 327 23.68 -3.99 7.42
C LYS A 327 24.78 -4.08 8.47
N GLU A 328 25.22 -2.95 9.03
CA GLU A 328 26.30 -2.89 10.02
C GLU A 328 25.92 -3.60 11.34
N ASN A 329 24.64 -3.63 11.69
CA ASN A 329 24.14 -4.36 12.86
C ASN A 329 23.87 -5.85 12.60
N GLY A 330 24.12 -6.36 11.37
CA GLY A 330 23.87 -7.75 11.00
C GLY A 330 22.39 -8.10 10.93
N VAL A 331 21.53 -7.12 10.60
CA VAL A 331 20.11 -7.36 10.34
C VAL A 331 19.96 -8.23 9.10
N THR A 332 19.15 -9.26 9.17
CA THR A 332 19.03 -10.29 8.12
C THR A 332 18.60 -9.72 6.79
N GLY A 333 17.64 -8.79 6.77
CA GLY A 333 17.20 -8.11 5.55
C GLY A 333 16.64 -6.72 5.84
N SER A 334 16.89 -5.77 4.94
CA SER A 334 16.36 -4.40 5.04
C SER A 334 16.17 -3.81 3.64
N ARG A 335 15.08 -3.10 3.43
CA ARG A 335 14.80 -2.38 2.19
C ARG A 335 13.78 -1.25 2.37
N ILE A 336 13.74 -0.34 1.42
CA ILE A 336 12.68 0.66 1.27
C ILE A 336 11.34 -0.06 1.09
N MET A 337 10.27 0.42 1.71
CA MET A 337 8.92 -0.10 1.58
C MET A 337 7.98 0.93 0.94
N GLY A 338 7.15 0.48 0.00
CA GLY A 338 6.19 1.32 -0.72
C GLY A 338 6.81 2.08 -1.88
N GLY A 339 6.19 3.19 -2.27
CA GLY A 339 6.61 3.98 -3.45
C GLY A 339 7.96 4.71 -3.33
N GLY A 340 8.58 4.71 -2.16
CA GLY A 340 9.85 5.38 -1.92
C GLY A 340 9.74 6.89 -1.69
N PHE A 341 10.82 7.63 -1.95
CA PHE A 341 10.99 9.08 -1.74
C PHE A 341 10.84 9.53 -0.27
N GLY A 342 10.92 8.63 0.68
CA GLY A 342 10.69 8.77 2.12
C GLY A 342 9.89 7.60 2.68
N GLY A 343 9.27 7.76 3.84
CA GLY A 343 8.56 6.70 4.52
C GLY A 343 9.48 5.77 5.29
N CYS A 344 9.28 4.44 5.16
CA CYS A 344 9.95 3.46 6.00
C CYS A 344 10.94 2.56 5.24
N THR A 345 11.93 2.04 5.98
CA THR A 345 12.51 0.73 5.67
C THR A 345 11.72 -0.37 6.37
N ILE A 346 11.56 -1.52 5.68
CA ILE A 346 11.09 -2.78 6.29
C ILE A 346 12.31 -3.66 6.58
N ASN A 347 12.38 -4.18 7.80
CA ASN A 347 13.54 -4.89 8.29
C ASN A 347 13.13 -6.25 8.83
N LEU A 348 13.77 -7.32 8.36
CA LEU A 348 13.66 -8.67 8.89
C LEU A 348 14.79 -8.87 9.91
N VAL A 349 14.44 -8.85 11.18
CA VAL A 349 15.41 -8.77 12.28
C VAL A 349 15.33 -10.00 13.16
N ARG A 350 16.46 -10.62 13.46
CA ARG A 350 16.54 -11.68 14.48
C ARG A 350 16.19 -11.11 15.85
N ASN A 351 15.45 -11.89 16.63
CA ASN A 351 14.98 -11.45 17.95
C ASN A 351 16.11 -11.07 18.91
N ASP A 352 17.27 -11.75 18.82
CA ASP A 352 18.45 -11.47 19.65
C ASP A 352 19.17 -10.15 19.27
N LEU A 353 19.04 -9.70 18.02
CA LEU A 353 19.63 -8.46 17.53
C LEU A 353 18.69 -7.24 17.67
N TYR A 354 17.38 -7.48 17.80
CA TYR A 354 16.35 -6.43 17.71
C TYR A 354 16.65 -5.22 18.59
N ARG A 355 16.88 -5.45 19.90
CA ARG A 355 17.07 -4.36 20.86
C ARG A 355 18.29 -3.50 20.51
N LYS A 356 19.43 -4.17 20.25
CA LYS A 356 20.66 -3.48 19.88
C LYS A 356 20.49 -2.68 18.60
N PHE A 357 19.87 -3.25 17.57
CA PHE A 357 19.63 -2.58 16.31
C PHE A 357 18.75 -1.33 16.46
N ILE A 358 17.65 -1.43 17.20
CA ILE A 358 16.75 -0.28 17.41
C ILE A 358 17.43 0.85 18.19
N GLU A 359 18.18 0.51 19.25
CA GLU A 359 18.93 1.50 20.05
C GLU A 359 20.00 2.21 19.19
N ASP A 360 20.74 1.48 18.37
CA ASP A 360 21.76 2.03 17.49
C ASP A 360 21.15 2.88 16.36
N ALA A 361 20.09 2.40 15.73
CA ALA A 361 19.36 3.14 14.69
C ALA A 361 18.84 4.49 15.22
N LYS A 362 18.18 4.49 16.37
CA LYS A 362 17.68 5.72 16.99
C LYS A 362 18.80 6.70 17.32
N LYS A 363 19.87 6.21 17.94
CA LYS A 363 21.02 7.04 18.32
C LYS A 363 21.66 7.68 17.09
N ARG A 364 22.12 6.87 16.13
CA ARG A 364 22.86 7.36 14.96
C ARG A 364 22.03 8.23 14.05
N PHE A 365 20.75 7.89 13.87
CA PHE A 365 19.83 8.70 13.07
C PHE A 365 19.59 10.06 13.72
N ASN A 366 19.42 10.10 15.05
CA ASN A 366 19.27 11.37 15.80
C ASN A 366 20.55 12.21 15.77
N GLU A 367 21.72 11.58 15.86
CA GLU A 367 23.02 12.27 15.74
C GLU A 367 23.18 12.94 14.36
N LYS A 368 22.67 12.30 13.28
CA LYS A 368 22.82 12.81 11.92
C LYS A 368 21.72 13.80 11.52
N TYR A 369 20.46 13.53 11.89
CA TYR A 369 19.30 14.29 11.40
C TYR A 369 18.58 15.10 12.47
N GLY A 370 18.96 15.02 13.74
CA GLY A 370 18.39 15.79 14.85
C GLY A 370 17.06 15.29 15.38
N HIS A 371 16.64 14.09 14.96
CA HIS A 371 15.44 13.39 15.47
C HIS A 371 15.61 11.89 15.35
N GLU A 372 14.87 11.11 16.15
CA GLU A 372 14.85 9.66 16.06
C GLU A 372 13.93 9.20 14.91
N PRO A 373 14.23 8.05 14.25
CA PRO A 373 13.25 7.38 13.41
C PRO A 373 12.12 6.82 14.28
N LYS A 374 10.90 6.76 13.75
CA LYS A 374 9.82 6.06 14.44
C LYS A 374 9.92 4.57 14.17
N VAL A 375 9.59 3.79 15.18
CA VAL A 375 9.68 2.32 15.13
C VAL A 375 8.28 1.72 15.21
N TYR A 376 7.96 0.84 14.27
CA TYR A 376 6.69 0.13 14.25
C TYR A 376 6.94 -1.38 14.12
N ASP A 377 6.63 -2.12 15.17
CA ASP A 377 6.54 -3.58 15.07
C ASP A 377 5.36 -3.97 14.18
N VAL A 378 5.57 -4.98 13.33
CA VAL A 378 4.58 -5.43 12.36
C VAL A 378 3.96 -6.74 12.83
N VAL A 379 2.63 -6.76 12.91
CA VAL A 379 1.83 -7.96 13.12
C VAL A 379 0.95 -8.17 11.90
N ILE A 380 1.09 -9.33 11.25
CA ILE A 380 0.27 -9.69 10.09
C ILE A 380 -1.15 -10.02 10.55
N SER A 381 -2.14 -9.34 10.01
CA SER A 381 -3.53 -9.37 10.48
C SER A 381 -4.53 -9.72 9.38
N ASP A 382 -5.81 -9.84 9.77
CA ASP A 382 -6.91 -10.05 8.83
C ASP A 382 -7.26 -8.79 8.05
N GLY A 383 -7.79 -8.97 6.84
CA GLY A 383 -8.26 -7.91 5.97
C GLY A 383 -9.54 -7.20 6.44
N SER A 384 -10.13 -6.45 5.51
CA SER A 384 -11.32 -5.63 5.74
C SER A 384 -12.52 -6.45 6.17
N ARG A 385 -13.28 -5.97 7.15
CA ARG A 385 -14.46 -6.66 7.68
C ARG A 385 -15.38 -5.76 8.47
N LYS A 386 -16.62 -6.21 8.65
CA LYS A 386 -17.56 -5.65 9.63
C LYS A 386 -17.15 -6.14 11.02
N LEU A 387 -17.20 -5.27 12.02
CA LEU A 387 -16.91 -5.60 13.42
C LEU A 387 -18.18 -5.79 14.24
N CYS A 388 -19.20 -4.92 14.05
CA CYS A 388 -20.50 -5.04 14.70
C CYS A 388 -21.57 -4.19 13.99
#